data_5f6a12ce45e4b883b5213189a2ef041b
#
_entry.id   5f6a12ce45e4b883b5213189a2ef041b
#
_cell.length_a   1.000
_cell.length_b   1.000
_cell.length_c   1.000
_cell.angle_alpha   90.00
_cell.angle_beta   90.00
_cell.angle_gamma   90.00
#
_symmetry.space_group_name_H-M   'P 1'
#
loop_
_entity.id
_entity.type
_entity.pdbx_description
1 polymer ?
#
loop_
_entity_poly.entity_id
_entity_poly.type
_entity_poly.pdbx_seq_one_letter_code
_entity_poly.pdbx_strand_id
1 'polypeptide(L)'
;SAVCLAVICGNSEVEQQAAMLGQPAENWRNPFFAESLPALCQQWRPDLLYIPSSPSGGVMPFQVDAGIAHYFGVGAYLRTPDDARLSGVRFTSECLGFANMPEDSLLDRMHGNGDSPGAHPSWKQGVPRDHGTAWDFEDVRDHYLTQIYQTDAMRLRYADRERYLALTRRVTGQLMEQTLQTWRRAGSACHGALIWFWKDLREGAGWGVVDAHGQPKAAYYYLKRSMATQAAFLTDEGLNGLACHVVNDSAQTMRGTLTLRLLRLPSSTTAEVSLPLELAAHSKWQQRADALLPYFMDTAYAYRFGPVSHQVAALHWQAEGDSAPAAAGFAFPAGHVLPAESHAS
;
A
#
# COMPACT_ATOMS: atom_id res chain seq x y z
N SER A 1 -27.73 -19.45 -0.50
CA SER A 1 -27.15 -18.20 0.06
C SER A 1 -25.66 -18.36 0.20
N ALA A 2 -24.88 -17.36 -0.20
CA ALA A 2 -23.43 -17.39 -0.06
C ALA A 2 -23.07 -17.22 1.42
N VAL A 3 -22.46 -18.22 2.04
CA VAL A 3 -22.05 -18.22 3.46
C VAL A 3 -20.94 -17.20 3.76
N CYS A 4 -20.26 -16.70 2.74
CA CYS A 4 -19.18 -15.71 2.87
C CYS A 4 -19.66 -14.24 2.80
N LEU A 5 -20.95 -14.00 2.57
CA LEU A 5 -21.51 -12.64 2.55
C LEU A 5 -21.70 -12.17 3.99
N ALA A 6 -20.97 -11.11 4.38
CA ALA A 6 -20.98 -10.57 5.75
C ALA A 6 -21.65 -9.20 5.84
N VAL A 7 -21.51 -8.36 4.80
CA VAL A 7 -21.99 -6.98 4.78
C VAL A 7 -22.60 -6.66 3.42
N ILE A 8 -23.68 -5.90 3.42
CA ILE A 8 -24.27 -5.30 2.23
C ILE A 8 -24.08 -3.80 2.32
N CYS A 9 -23.52 -3.18 1.28
CA CYS A 9 -23.41 -1.73 1.16
C CYS A 9 -24.37 -1.23 0.08
N GLY A 10 -25.17 -0.21 0.40
CA GLY A 10 -26.22 0.30 -0.47
C GLY A 10 -25.70 1.01 -1.73
N ASN A 11 -24.63 1.80 -1.55
CA ASN A 11 -24.02 2.53 -2.66
C ASN A 11 -22.55 2.87 -2.37
N SER A 12 -21.83 3.25 -3.44
CA SER A 12 -20.51 3.89 -3.35
C SER A 12 -20.65 5.38 -3.68
N GLU A 13 -20.16 6.22 -2.78
CA GLU A 13 -19.92 7.66 -2.89
C GLU A 13 -21.15 8.58 -3.07
N VAL A 14 -22.37 8.09 -3.02
CA VAL A 14 -23.56 8.96 -3.24
C VAL A 14 -23.63 10.09 -2.19
N GLU A 15 -23.45 9.77 -0.90
CA GLU A 15 -23.43 10.79 0.18
C GLU A 15 -22.20 11.71 0.04
N GLN A 16 -21.04 11.15 -0.28
CA GLN A 16 -19.79 11.90 -0.49
C GLN A 16 -19.93 12.90 -1.63
N GLN A 17 -20.44 12.47 -2.78
CA GLN A 17 -20.59 13.33 -3.94
C GLN A 17 -21.61 14.44 -3.68
N ALA A 18 -22.74 14.13 -3.02
CA ALA A 18 -23.73 15.15 -2.64
C ALA A 18 -23.11 16.23 -1.74
N ALA A 19 -22.31 15.81 -0.73
CA ALA A 19 -21.62 16.75 0.16
C ALA A 19 -20.57 17.59 -0.58
N MET A 20 -19.76 16.98 -1.45
CA MET A 20 -18.73 17.66 -2.25
C MET A 20 -19.34 18.65 -3.27
N LEU A 21 -20.55 18.39 -3.74
CA LEU A 21 -21.32 19.31 -4.60
C LEU A 21 -22.01 20.42 -3.82
N GLY A 22 -21.76 20.54 -2.51
CA GLY A 22 -22.30 21.60 -1.66
C GLY A 22 -23.75 21.43 -1.28
N GLN A 23 -24.32 20.22 -1.40
CA GLN A 23 -25.68 19.96 -0.91
C GLN A 23 -25.71 20.04 0.62
N PRO A 24 -26.82 20.55 1.23
CA PRO A 24 -26.99 20.53 2.67
C PRO A 24 -27.10 19.09 3.20
N ALA A 25 -26.73 18.88 4.48
CA ALA A 25 -26.59 17.56 5.06
C ALA A 25 -27.87 16.70 5.02
N GLU A 26 -29.05 17.32 5.09
CA GLU A 26 -30.36 16.68 4.94
C GLU A 26 -30.56 16.03 3.56
N ASN A 27 -29.83 16.49 2.54
CA ASN A 27 -29.93 15.98 1.17
C ASN A 27 -28.86 14.93 0.82
N TRP A 28 -27.91 14.65 1.70
CA TRP A 28 -26.86 13.65 1.42
C TRP A 28 -27.44 12.23 1.36
N ARG A 29 -28.40 11.94 2.26
CA ARG A 29 -29.01 10.61 2.39
C ARG A 29 -30.15 10.43 1.41
N ASN A 30 -29.98 9.51 0.49
CA ASN A 30 -31.05 9.10 -0.40
C ASN A 30 -31.98 8.10 0.31
N PRO A 31 -33.32 8.37 0.40
CA PRO A 31 -34.27 7.51 1.10
C PRO A 31 -34.30 6.05 0.60
N PHE A 32 -33.99 5.83 -0.69
CA PHE A 32 -33.90 4.47 -1.22
C PHE A 32 -32.82 3.66 -0.50
N PHE A 33 -31.62 4.22 -0.32
CA PHE A 33 -30.52 3.54 0.36
C PHE A 33 -30.61 3.59 1.88
N ALA A 34 -31.27 4.62 2.44
CA ALA A 34 -31.35 4.80 3.87
C ALA A 34 -32.57 4.09 4.54
N GLU A 35 -33.64 3.84 3.78
CA GLU A 35 -34.91 3.32 4.30
C GLU A 35 -35.42 2.10 3.54
N SER A 36 -35.61 2.21 2.21
CA SER A 36 -36.26 1.16 1.42
C SER A 36 -35.37 -0.09 1.28
N LEU A 37 -34.11 0.07 0.89
CA LEU A 37 -33.20 -1.04 0.69
C LEU A 37 -32.85 -1.78 2.00
N PRO A 38 -32.57 -1.11 3.15
CA PRO A 38 -32.37 -1.82 4.41
C PRO A 38 -33.60 -2.59 4.88
N ALA A 39 -34.83 -2.08 4.64
CA ALA A 39 -36.05 -2.82 4.96
C ALA A 39 -36.16 -4.12 4.16
N LEU A 40 -35.82 -4.10 2.88
CA LEU A 40 -35.73 -5.31 2.03
C LEU A 40 -34.63 -6.26 2.51
N CYS A 41 -33.46 -5.74 2.84
CA CYS A 41 -32.35 -6.55 3.37
C CYS A 41 -32.75 -7.23 4.69
N GLN A 42 -33.39 -6.50 5.58
CA GLN A 42 -33.88 -7.03 6.87
C GLN A 42 -34.92 -8.15 6.65
N GLN A 43 -35.75 -8.03 5.63
CA GLN A 43 -36.75 -9.06 5.32
C GLN A 43 -36.10 -10.35 4.78
N TRP A 44 -35.09 -10.24 3.93
CA TRP A 44 -34.52 -11.38 3.22
C TRP A 44 -33.26 -11.94 3.83
N ARG A 45 -32.47 -11.09 4.48
CA ARG A 45 -31.19 -11.42 5.09
C ARG A 45 -30.97 -10.65 6.41
N PRO A 46 -31.79 -10.93 7.44
CA PRO A 46 -31.68 -10.26 8.76
C PRO A 46 -30.36 -10.56 9.49
N ASP A 47 -29.63 -11.57 9.04
CA ASP A 47 -28.32 -11.99 9.54
C ASP A 47 -27.15 -11.10 9.05
N LEU A 48 -27.38 -10.23 8.06
CA LEU A 48 -26.34 -9.40 7.48
C LEU A 48 -26.37 -7.96 7.98
N LEU A 49 -25.17 -7.41 8.19
CA LEU A 49 -25.02 -5.97 8.42
C LEU A 49 -25.29 -5.22 7.11
N TYR A 50 -26.15 -4.20 7.20
CA TYR A 50 -26.39 -3.28 6.10
C TYR A 50 -25.78 -1.91 6.41
N ILE A 51 -25.09 -1.34 5.42
CA ILE A 51 -24.47 -0.01 5.47
C ILE A 51 -25.04 0.83 4.32
N PRO A 52 -25.70 1.97 4.61
CA PRO A 52 -26.41 2.75 3.58
C PRO A 52 -25.50 3.30 2.49
N SER A 53 -24.29 3.77 2.84
CA SER A 53 -23.35 4.39 1.90
C SER A 53 -21.91 4.17 2.33
N SER A 54 -21.02 4.10 1.37
CA SER A 54 -19.58 4.09 1.57
C SER A 54 -18.94 5.20 0.69
N PRO A 55 -18.10 6.09 1.24
CA PRO A 55 -17.72 6.21 2.64
C PRO A 55 -18.85 6.80 3.50
N SER A 56 -18.78 6.59 4.82
CA SER A 56 -19.76 7.12 5.77
C SER A 56 -19.31 6.97 7.22
N GLY A 57 -20.00 7.66 8.14
CA GLY A 57 -19.81 7.49 9.59
C GLY A 57 -19.06 8.61 10.28
N GLY A 58 -18.54 9.61 9.56
CA GLY A 58 -17.99 10.85 10.10
C GLY A 58 -18.99 12.01 10.10
N VAL A 59 -18.54 13.18 10.56
CA VAL A 59 -19.28 14.45 10.43
C VAL A 59 -19.50 14.79 8.95
N MET A 60 -18.47 14.54 8.13
CA MET A 60 -18.56 14.57 6.67
C MET A 60 -18.46 13.13 6.15
N PRO A 61 -19.16 12.76 5.05
CA PRO A 61 -19.11 11.41 4.49
C PRO A 61 -17.69 10.95 4.15
N PHE A 62 -16.83 11.86 3.69
CA PHE A 62 -15.45 11.61 3.28
C PHE A 62 -14.42 11.75 4.41
N GLN A 63 -14.82 11.85 5.67
CA GLN A 63 -13.92 11.90 6.82
C GLN A 63 -13.25 10.53 7.00
N VAL A 64 -11.89 10.49 6.95
CA VAL A 64 -11.16 9.23 6.85
C VAL A 64 -10.91 8.52 8.19
N ASP A 65 -10.94 9.25 9.30
CA ASP A 65 -10.69 8.76 10.66
C ASP A 65 -11.97 8.32 11.42
N ALA A 66 -13.09 8.24 10.71
CA ALA A 66 -14.38 7.82 11.28
C ALA A 66 -15.12 6.86 10.33
N GLY A 67 -15.74 5.82 10.90
CA GLY A 67 -16.55 4.86 10.16
C GLY A 67 -15.80 4.14 9.07
N ILE A 68 -16.38 4.18 7.86
CA ILE A 68 -15.83 3.58 6.64
C ILE A 68 -15.30 4.69 5.74
N ALA A 69 -14.03 4.62 5.36
CA ALA A 69 -13.38 5.60 4.50
C ALA A 69 -13.24 5.10 3.04
N HIS A 70 -13.13 6.05 2.11
CA HIS A 70 -12.44 5.88 0.85
C HIS A 70 -11.10 6.62 0.96
N TYR A 71 -10.00 5.88 1.10
CA TYR A 71 -8.70 6.46 1.37
C TYR A 71 -7.82 6.49 0.12
N PHE A 72 -7.66 7.65 -0.45
CA PHE A 72 -6.79 7.92 -1.58
C PHE A 72 -5.71 8.97 -1.27
N GLY A 73 -5.44 9.22 0.02
CA GLY A 73 -4.38 10.14 0.47
C GLY A 73 -3.04 9.77 -0.16
N VAL A 74 -2.52 8.57 0.15
CA VAL A 74 -1.42 7.96 -0.61
C VAL A 74 -2.04 7.38 -1.89
N GLY A 75 -1.91 8.11 -2.98
CA GLY A 75 -2.58 7.84 -4.26
C GLY A 75 -3.00 9.13 -4.94
N ALA A 76 -4.26 9.23 -5.35
CA ALA A 76 -4.80 10.35 -6.13
C ALA A 76 -4.58 11.73 -5.50
N TYR A 77 -4.55 11.84 -4.17
CA TYR A 77 -4.33 13.11 -3.46
C TYR A 77 -2.86 13.43 -3.22
N LEU A 78 -1.93 12.65 -3.75
CA LEU A 78 -0.49 12.89 -3.76
C LEU A 78 0.14 13.15 -2.37
N ARG A 79 -0.47 12.60 -1.30
CA ARG A 79 0.08 12.69 0.05
C ARG A 79 1.33 11.82 0.18
N THR A 80 2.23 12.23 1.06
CA THR A 80 3.42 11.42 1.39
C THR A 80 3.03 10.10 2.05
N PRO A 81 3.87 9.04 2.01
CA PRO A 81 3.57 7.76 2.65
C PRO A 81 3.23 7.86 4.14
N ASP A 82 3.73 8.89 4.85
CA ASP A 82 3.39 9.17 6.25
C ASP A 82 1.92 9.44 6.51
N ASP A 83 1.19 9.92 5.50
CA ASP A 83 -0.24 10.21 5.62
C ASP A 83 -1.04 8.96 6.01
N ALA A 84 -0.63 7.78 5.57
CA ALA A 84 -1.25 6.52 5.99
C ALA A 84 -1.21 6.30 7.51
N ARG A 85 -0.15 6.79 8.18
CA ARG A 85 0.00 6.74 9.63
C ARG A 85 -0.77 7.84 10.34
N LEU A 86 -0.83 9.02 9.76
CA LEU A 86 -1.38 10.24 10.37
C LEU A 86 -2.89 10.36 10.18
N SER A 87 -3.44 9.79 9.11
CA SER A 87 -4.85 9.91 8.73
C SER A 87 -5.83 9.22 9.66
N GLY A 88 -5.39 8.28 10.50
CA GLY A 88 -6.24 7.62 11.50
C GLY A 88 -7.34 6.73 10.92
N VAL A 89 -7.18 6.25 9.68
CA VAL A 89 -8.15 5.35 9.02
C VAL A 89 -8.53 4.18 9.92
N ARG A 90 -9.84 3.93 10.07
CA ARG A 90 -10.37 2.82 10.88
C ARG A 90 -10.73 1.59 10.05
N PHE A 91 -11.34 1.82 8.92
CA PHE A 91 -11.63 0.82 7.88
C PHE A 91 -11.75 1.56 6.55
N THR A 92 -11.18 1.02 5.49
CA THR A 92 -11.36 1.60 4.17
C THR A 92 -11.90 0.56 3.20
N SER A 93 -13.02 0.89 2.55
CA SER A 93 -13.65 0.05 1.52
C SER A 93 -13.11 0.29 0.12
N GLU A 94 -12.38 1.39 -0.07
CA GLU A 94 -11.62 1.67 -1.28
C GLU A 94 -10.32 2.39 -0.92
N CYS A 95 -9.19 1.92 -1.43
CA CYS A 95 -7.90 2.56 -1.24
C CYS A 95 -6.87 2.12 -2.27
N LEU A 96 -5.76 2.87 -2.35
CA LEU A 96 -4.55 2.50 -3.09
C LEU A 96 -4.81 2.25 -4.58
N GLY A 97 -5.64 3.09 -5.20
CA GLY A 97 -5.83 3.12 -6.65
C GLY A 97 -4.60 3.71 -7.33
N PHE A 98 -3.80 2.87 -7.98
CA PHE A 98 -2.63 3.28 -8.77
C PHE A 98 -2.71 2.73 -10.18
N ALA A 99 -2.15 3.44 -11.16
CA ALA A 99 -1.90 2.88 -12.49
C ALA A 99 -0.77 1.84 -12.42
N ASN A 100 -1.14 0.61 -12.07
CA ASN A 100 -0.20 -0.50 -11.93
C ASN A 100 0.34 -0.92 -13.29
N MET A 101 1.66 -0.75 -13.49
CA MET A 101 2.31 -1.13 -14.75
C MET A 101 2.21 -2.65 -14.95
N PRO A 102 1.71 -3.12 -16.12
CA PRO A 102 1.64 -4.53 -16.43
C PRO A 102 3.01 -5.13 -16.75
N GLU A 103 3.07 -6.46 -16.79
CA GLU A 103 4.26 -7.20 -17.20
C GLU A 103 4.53 -7.09 -18.70
N ASP A 104 5.76 -7.39 -19.12
CA ASP A 104 6.19 -7.23 -20.52
C ASP A 104 5.36 -8.05 -21.49
N SER A 105 4.88 -9.22 -21.09
CA SER A 105 4.01 -10.06 -21.91
C SER A 105 2.71 -9.38 -22.35
N LEU A 106 2.14 -8.46 -21.53
CA LEU A 106 1.00 -7.65 -21.93
C LEU A 106 1.43 -6.46 -22.79
N LEU A 107 2.53 -5.80 -22.44
CA LEU A 107 3.06 -4.69 -23.23
C LEU A 107 3.39 -5.11 -24.67
N ASP A 108 3.98 -6.28 -24.85
CA ASP A 108 4.29 -6.85 -26.16
C ASP A 108 3.06 -7.16 -27.01
N ARG A 109 1.96 -7.59 -26.35
CA ARG A 109 0.67 -7.79 -27.03
C ARG A 109 0.04 -6.48 -27.50
N MET A 110 0.12 -5.45 -26.66
CA MET A 110 -0.51 -4.16 -26.95
C MET A 110 0.19 -3.40 -28.08
N HIS A 111 1.51 -3.50 -28.16
CA HIS A 111 2.32 -2.57 -28.95
C HIS A 111 3.19 -3.24 -30.01
N GLY A 112 3.25 -4.58 -30.04
CA GLY A 112 4.22 -5.28 -30.84
C GLY A 112 5.66 -5.02 -30.37
N ASN A 113 6.61 -5.67 -31.03
CA ASN A 113 8.03 -5.54 -30.67
C ASN A 113 8.58 -4.17 -31.12
N GLY A 114 8.60 -3.18 -30.23
CA GLY A 114 9.35 -1.96 -30.47
C GLY A 114 8.76 -0.64 -30.02
N ASP A 115 7.46 -0.55 -29.80
CA ASP A 115 6.86 0.72 -29.38
C ASP A 115 7.00 0.97 -27.86
N SER A 116 7.33 2.20 -27.50
CA SER A 116 7.41 2.60 -26.11
C SER A 116 6.01 2.65 -25.47
N PRO A 117 5.79 2.08 -24.26
CA PRO A 117 4.57 2.33 -23.51
C PRO A 117 4.31 3.83 -23.36
N GLY A 118 3.10 4.26 -23.71
CA GLY A 118 2.72 5.65 -23.71
C GLY A 118 2.93 6.42 -24.99
N ALA A 119 3.65 5.84 -25.98
CA ALA A 119 3.73 6.39 -27.33
C ALA A 119 2.55 5.92 -28.21
N HIS A 120 1.98 4.74 -27.90
CA HIS A 120 0.86 4.21 -28.68
C HIS A 120 -0.45 4.89 -28.33
N PRO A 121 -1.30 5.28 -29.31
CA PRO A 121 -2.57 5.96 -29.05
C PRO A 121 -3.52 5.20 -28.13
N SER A 122 -3.51 3.87 -28.14
CA SER A 122 -4.36 3.04 -27.27
C SER A 122 -3.91 3.01 -25.80
N TRP A 123 -2.69 3.43 -25.49
CA TRP A 123 -2.14 3.37 -24.13
C TRP A 123 -3.02 4.10 -23.11
N LYS A 124 -3.34 5.35 -23.41
CA LYS A 124 -4.15 6.19 -22.52
C LYS A 124 -5.58 5.68 -22.34
N GLN A 125 -6.07 4.80 -23.20
CA GLN A 125 -7.39 4.16 -23.02
C GLN A 125 -7.39 3.14 -21.87
N GLY A 126 -6.22 2.54 -21.57
CA GLY A 126 -6.02 1.61 -20.47
C GLY A 126 -5.57 2.28 -19.15
N VAL A 127 -5.29 3.59 -19.16
CA VAL A 127 -4.92 4.35 -17.95
C VAL A 127 -6.17 5.00 -17.36
N PRO A 128 -6.52 4.73 -16.10
CA PRO A 128 -7.68 5.35 -15.45
C PRO A 128 -7.52 6.86 -15.34
N ARG A 129 -8.66 7.54 -15.43
CA ARG A 129 -8.77 9.00 -15.27
C ARG A 129 -10.13 9.36 -14.71
N ASP A 130 -10.15 10.19 -13.69
CA ASP A 130 -11.39 10.70 -13.15
C ASP A 130 -12.03 11.71 -14.11
N HIS A 131 -13.36 11.69 -14.19
CA HIS A 131 -14.09 12.57 -15.08
C HIS A 131 -13.82 14.04 -14.76
N GLY A 132 -13.45 14.82 -15.78
CA GLY A 132 -13.20 16.25 -15.65
C GLY A 132 -11.80 16.65 -15.11
N THR A 133 -10.93 15.70 -14.77
CA THR A 133 -9.56 16.01 -14.34
C THR A 133 -8.63 16.28 -15.52
N ALA A 134 -7.60 17.13 -15.29
CA ALA A 134 -6.53 17.38 -16.25
C ALA A 134 -5.40 16.33 -16.17
N TRP A 135 -5.39 15.49 -15.13
CA TRP A 135 -4.40 14.45 -14.84
C TRP A 135 -5.03 13.06 -14.94
N ASP A 136 -4.21 12.04 -15.06
CA ASP A 136 -4.59 10.63 -14.99
C ASP A 136 -3.74 9.87 -13.95
N PHE A 137 -4.04 8.59 -13.72
CA PHE A 137 -3.34 7.82 -12.68
C PHE A 137 -1.91 7.43 -13.06
N GLU A 138 -1.50 7.64 -14.31
CA GLU A 138 -0.09 7.57 -14.70
C GLU A 138 0.69 8.75 -14.14
N ASP A 139 0.10 9.97 -14.15
CA ASP A 139 0.70 11.16 -13.54
C ASP A 139 0.87 10.95 -12.03
N VAL A 140 -0.11 10.36 -11.35
CA VAL A 140 -0.03 9.99 -9.93
C VAL A 140 1.13 9.03 -9.67
N ARG A 141 1.27 7.98 -10.45
CA ARG A 141 2.37 7.01 -10.34
C ARG A 141 3.72 7.67 -10.54
N ASP A 142 3.87 8.47 -11.58
CA ASP A 142 5.12 9.12 -11.96
C ASP A 142 5.53 10.21 -10.95
N HIS A 143 4.56 10.86 -10.28
CA HIS A 143 4.81 11.72 -9.12
C HIS A 143 5.54 10.95 -8.00
N TYR A 144 5.01 9.79 -7.59
CA TYR A 144 5.66 9.00 -6.55
C TYR A 144 6.98 8.40 -6.99
N LEU A 145 7.12 8.02 -8.26
CA LEU A 145 8.39 7.56 -8.81
C LEU A 145 9.46 8.64 -8.66
N THR A 146 9.12 9.88 -9.03
CA THR A 146 10.02 11.03 -8.89
C THR A 146 10.40 11.29 -7.43
N GLN A 147 9.42 11.25 -6.52
CA GLN A 147 9.66 11.52 -5.10
C GLN A 147 10.51 10.44 -4.41
N ILE A 148 10.17 9.17 -4.62
CA ILE A 148 10.79 8.05 -3.89
C ILE A 148 12.18 7.76 -4.42
N TYR A 149 12.38 7.78 -5.74
CA TYR A 149 13.66 7.43 -6.36
C TYR A 149 14.49 8.66 -6.75
N GLN A 150 14.02 9.88 -6.47
CA GLN A 150 14.72 11.14 -6.77
C GLN A 150 15.22 11.19 -8.22
N THR A 151 14.36 10.76 -9.16
CA THR A 151 14.65 10.71 -10.60
C THR A 151 13.56 11.43 -11.39
N ASP A 152 13.91 11.97 -12.54
CA ASP A 152 12.95 12.56 -13.47
C ASP A 152 12.21 11.44 -14.23
N ALA A 153 10.97 11.18 -13.84
CA ALA A 153 10.14 10.12 -14.43
C ALA A 153 9.92 10.35 -15.94
N MET A 154 9.70 11.60 -16.36
CA MET A 154 9.47 11.92 -17.76
C MET A 154 10.72 11.67 -18.60
N ARG A 155 11.87 12.13 -18.12
CA ARG A 155 13.13 11.87 -18.79
C ARG A 155 13.44 10.37 -18.85
N LEU A 156 13.28 9.66 -17.75
CA LEU A 156 13.56 8.23 -17.64
C LEU A 156 12.70 7.41 -18.62
N ARG A 157 11.43 7.76 -18.77
CA ARG A 157 10.48 7.11 -19.68
C ARG A 157 10.98 7.04 -21.13
N TYR A 158 11.68 8.08 -21.58
CA TYR A 158 12.18 8.16 -22.96
C TYR A 158 13.66 7.78 -23.10
N ALA A 159 14.47 8.01 -22.08
CA ALA A 159 15.92 7.76 -22.13
C ALA A 159 16.28 6.32 -21.75
N ASP A 160 15.53 5.70 -20.83
CA ASP A 160 15.79 4.33 -20.34
C ASP A 160 14.47 3.64 -20.00
N ARG A 161 13.87 3.04 -21.03
CA ARG A 161 12.57 2.37 -20.94
C ARG A 161 12.57 1.23 -19.94
N GLU A 162 13.60 0.38 -19.95
CA GLU A 162 13.63 -0.79 -19.07
C GLU A 162 13.67 -0.39 -17.61
N ARG A 163 14.49 0.58 -17.28
CA ARG A 163 14.56 1.14 -15.93
C ARG A 163 13.26 1.83 -15.51
N TYR A 164 12.64 2.58 -16.42
CA TYR A 164 11.33 3.19 -16.17
C TYR A 164 10.28 2.14 -15.84
N LEU A 165 10.17 1.07 -16.62
CA LEU A 165 9.22 -0.02 -16.38
C LEU A 165 9.50 -0.72 -15.06
N ALA A 166 10.75 -1.02 -14.76
CA ALA A 166 11.15 -1.65 -13.50
C ALA A 166 10.77 -0.80 -12.29
N LEU A 167 11.05 0.52 -12.33
CA LEU A 167 10.75 1.43 -11.23
C LEU A 167 9.26 1.72 -11.09
N THR A 168 8.50 1.83 -12.18
CA THR A 168 7.04 2.03 -12.13
C THR A 168 6.32 0.82 -11.56
N ARG A 169 6.75 -0.40 -11.85
CA ARG A 169 6.24 -1.63 -11.23
C ARG A 169 6.54 -1.67 -9.73
N ARG A 170 7.73 -1.23 -9.36
CA ARG A 170 8.19 -1.26 -7.97
C ARG A 170 7.49 -0.20 -7.12
N VAL A 171 7.35 1.03 -7.59
CA VAL A 171 6.86 2.16 -6.78
C VAL A 171 5.43 1.94 -6.29
N THR A 172 4.51 1.49 -7.16
CA THR A 172 3.12 1.26 -6.76
C THR A 172 3.01 0.11 -5.77
N GLY A 173 3.71 -0.99 -6.01
CA GLY A 173 3.77 -2.12 -5.08
C GLY A 173 4.34 -1.73 -3.72
N GLN A 174 5.42 -0.97 -3.69
CA GLN A 174 6.06 -0.50 -2.46
C GLN A 174 5.13 0.41 -1.64
N LEU A 175 4.43 1.35 -2.29
CA LEU A 175 3.48 2.24 -1.60
C LEU A 175 2.31 1.47 -1.01
N MET A 176 1.76 0.49 -1.74
CA MET A 176 0.71 -0.39 -1.26
C MET A 176 1.18 -1.21 -0.05
N GLU A 177 2.36 -1.81 -0.14
CA GLU A 177 2.97 -2.57 0.95
C GLU A 177 3.18 -1.72 2.20
N GLN A 178 3.81 -0.55 2.07
CA GLN A 178 4.08 0.36 3.18
C GLN A 178 2.79 0.83 3.87
N THR A 179 1.77 1.18 3.09
CA THR A 179 0.47 1.60 3.62
C THR A 179 -0.19 0.49 4.42
N LEU A 180 -0.26 -0.73 3.87
CA LEU A 180 -0.86 -1.87 4.57
C LEU A 180 -0.05 -2.28 5.81
N GLN A 181 1.27 -2.27 5.75
CA GLN A 181 2.13 -2.52 6.91
C GLN A 181 1.87 -1.49 8.01
N THR A 182 1.77 -0.21 7.64
CA THR A 182 1.42 0.87 8.56
C THR A 182 0.06 0.63 9.23
N TRP A 183 -0.94 0.19 8.49
CA TRP A 183 -2.26 -0.12 9.05
C TRP A 183 -2.30 -1.44 9.85
N ARG A 184 -1.39 -2.37 9.60
CA ARG A 184 -1.28 -3.64 10.34
C ARG A 184 -0.46 -3.53 11.64
N ARG A 185 0.31 -2.44 11.85
CA ARG A 185 1.10 -2.27 13.06
C ARG A 185 0.26 -2.28 14.34
N ALA A 186 0.85 -2.57 15.49
CA ALA A 186 0.13 -2.71 16.76
C ALA A 186 -0.59 -1.40 17.19
N GLY A 187 0.00 -0.23 16.91
CA GLY A 187 -0.60 1.07 17.24
C GLY A 187 -1.58 1.63 16.22
N SER A 188 -1.99 0.85 15.21
CA SER A 188 -2.94 1.31 14.19
C SER A 188 -4.38 1.23 14.66
N ALA A 189 -5.19 2.24 14.31
CA ALA A 189 -6.64 2.21 14.47
C ALA A 189 -7.36 1.46 13.34
N CYS A 190 -6.63 1.06 12.28
CA CYS A 190 -7.22 0.41 11.11
C CYS A 190 -7.49 -1.07 11.37
N HIS A 191 -8.72 -1.50 11.11
CA HIS A 191 -9.19 -2.88 11.28
C HIS A 191 -9.38 -3.63 9.96
N GLY A 192 -9.25 -2.93 8.81
CA GLY A 192 -9.35 -3.58 7.51
C GLY A 192 -9.27 -2.61 6.35
N ALA A 193 -8.93 -3.17 5.19
CA ALA A 193 -8.82 -2.42 3.94
C ALA A 193 -9.20 -3.29 2.74
N LEU A 194 -9.95 -2.72 1.82
CA LEU A 194 -10.23 -3.29 0.51
C LEU A 194 -9.51 -2.46 -0.54
N ILE A 195 -8.71 -3.14 -1.35
CA ILE A 195 -7.87 -2.48 -2.36
C ILE A 195 -8.70 -2.17 -3.60
N TRP A 196 -8.58 -0.97 -4.13
CA TRP A 196 -9.14 -0.56 -5.40
C TRP A 196 -8.12 -0.74 -6.51
N PHE A 197 -8.13 -1.80 -7.33
CA PHE A 197 -9.06 -2.91 -7.24
C PHE A 197 -8.42 -4.22 -7.75
N TRP A 198 -9.19 -5.31 -7.87
CA TRP A 198 -8.63 -6.65 -8.11
C TRP A 198 -8.08 -6.83 -9.53
N LYS A 199 -8.92 -6.66 -10.56
CA LYS A 199 -8.57 -7.05 -11.93
C LYS A 199 -8.98 -5.99 -12.94
N ASP A 200 -8.08 -5.65 -13.86
CA ASP A 200 -8.39 -4.75 -14.96
C ASP A 200 -9.45 -5.32 -15.92
N LEU A 201 -10.29 -4.42 -16.42
CA LEU A 201 -11.28 -4.73 -17.44
C LEU A 201 -10.74 -4.53 -18.86
N ARG A 202 -9.64 -3.79 -18.99
CA ARG A 202 -8.98 -3.44 -20.26
C ARG A 202 -7.48 -3.61 -20.15
N GLU A 203 -6.83 -3.82 -21.28
CA GLU A 203 -5.37 -3.82 -21.35
C GLU A 203 -4.80 -2.44 -21.04
N GLY A 204 -3.65 -2.40 -20.35
CA GLY A 204 -2.94 -1.18 -19.99
C GLY A 204 -2.53 -1.10 -18.52
N ALA A 205 -2.12 0.09 -18.10
CA ALA A 205 -1.78 0.38 -16.71
C ALA A 205 -3.03 0.82 -15.94
N GLY A 206 -3.94 -0.11 -15.73
CA GLY A 206 -5.15 0.10 -14.92
C GLY A 206 -4.90 -0.02 -13.43
N TRP A 207 -5.94 0.23 -12.62
CA TRP A 207 -5.89 0.10 -11.16
C TRP A 207 -5.76 -1.34 -10.68
N GLY A 208 -6.13 -2.33 -11.52
CA GLY A 208 -6.07 -3.74 -11.16
C GLY A 208 -4.67 -4.18 -10.75
N VAL A 209 -4.60 -5.00 -9.69
CA VAL A 209 -3.36 -5.70 -9.30
C VAL A 209 -3.14 -6.98 -10.13
N VAL A 210 -4.19 -7.38 -10.86
CA VAL A 210 -4.19 -8.41 -11.91
C VAL A 210 -4.59 -7.74 -13.21
N ASP A 211 -3.94 -8.06 -14.31
CA ASP A 211 -4.26 -7.50 -15.62
C ASP A 211 -5.54 -8.07 -16.23
N ALA A 212 -5.96 -7.53 -17.38
CA ALA A 212 -7.17 -7.96 -18.09
C ALA A 212 -7.17 -9.45 -18.48
N HIS A 213 -6.00 -10.06 -18.67
CA HIS A 213 -5.82 -11.46 -19.03
C HIS A 213 -5.65 -12.40 -17.83
N GLY A 214 -5.65 -11.86 -16.59
CA GLY A 214 -5.50 -12.66 -15.38
C GLY A 214 -4.06 -12.84 -14.91
N GLN A 215 -3.09 -12.13 -15.51
CA GLN A 215 -1.70 -12.15 -15.09
C GLN A 215 -1.50 -11.20 -13.89
N PRO A 216 -0.98 -11.67 -12.74
CA PRO A 216 -0.62 -10.81 -11.62
C PRO A 216 0.44 -9.79 -12.03
N LYS A 217 0.22 -8.52 -11.66
CA LYS A 217 1.21 -7.44 -11.78
C LYS A 217 2.13 -7.41 -10.56
N ALA A 218 3.24 -6.67 -10.63
CA ALA A 218 4.19 -6.57 -9.51
C ALA A 218 3.49 -6.22 -8.17
N ALA A 219 2.56 -5.26 -8.17
CA ALA A 219 1.80 -4.84 -6.99
C ALA A 219 1.09 -6.01 -6.27
N TYR A 220 0.60 -7.02 -7.00
CA TYR A 220 -0.01 -8.23 -6.41
C TYR A 220 0.94 -8.94 -5.44
N TYR A 221 2.21 -9.08 -5.80
CA TYR A 221 3.18 -9.79 -4.97
C TYR A 221 3.59 -8.99 -3.73
N TYR A 222 3.62 -7.66 -3.82
CA TYR A 222 3.80 -6.78 -2.66
C TYR A 222 2.62 -6.92 -1.68
N LEU A 223 1.39 -6.90 -2.19
CA LEU A 223 0.19 -7.12 -1.38
C LEU A 223 0.17 -8.52 -0.75
N LYS A 224 0.47 -9.57 -1.54
CA LYS A 224 0.55 -10.95 -1.04
C LYS A 224 1.51 -11.07 0.15
N ARG A 225 2.66 -10.41 0.08
CA ARG A 225 3.65 -10.40 1.16
C ARG A 225 3.17 -9.59 2.37
N SER A 226 2.63 -8.40 2.14
CA SER A 226 2.15 -7.53 3.23
C SER A 226 0.90 -8.06 3.92
N MET A 227 0.09 -8.88 3.24
CA MET A 227 -1.13 -9.53 3.77
C MET A 227 -0.89 -10.95 4.29
N ALA A 228 0.34 -11.45 4.30
CA ALA A 228 0.65 -12.78 4.84
C ALA A 228 0.19 -12.90 6.30
N THR A 229 -0.31 -14.08 6.69
CA THR A 229 -0.78 -14.36 8.06
C THR A 229 0.33 -14.21 9.11
N GLN A 230 1.56 -14.48 8.72
CA GLN A 230 2.76 -14.18 9.49
C GLN A 230 3.57 -13.14 8.73
N ALA A 231 3.86 -12.01 9.36
CA ALA A 231 4.56 -10.92 8.72
C ALA A 231 5.57 -10.28 9.67
N ALA A 232 6.71 -9.84 9.12
CA ALA A 232 7.68 -9.00 9.81
C ALA A 232 8.00 -7.81 8.91
N PHE A 233 7.94 -6.60 9.45
CA PHE A 233 8.17 -5.38 8.69
C PHE A 233 8.67 -4.23 9.57
N LEU A 234 9.16 -3.19 8.92
CA LEU A 234 9.63 -1.96 9.52
C LEU A 234 8.69 -0.82 9.14
N THR A 235 8.39 0.06 10.10
CA THR A 235 7.69 1.33 9.83
C THR A 235 8.56 2.49 10.27
N ASP A 236 8.49 3.60 9.53
CA ASP A 236 9.08 4.88 9.93
C ASP A 236 8.08 5.62 10.84
N GLU A 237 8.48 5.83 12.09
CA GLU A 237 7.67 6.54 13.08
C GLU A 237 8.16 8.00 13.29
N GLY A 238 8.82 8.56 12.29
CA GLY A 238 9.34 9.92 12.30
C GLY A 238 10.49 10.08 13.30
N LEU A 239 10.42 11.04 14.21
CA LEU A 239 11.45 11.27 15.24
C LEU A 239 11.63 10.11 16.22
N ASN A 240 10.69 9.15 16.24
CA ASN A 240 10.82 7.93 17.04
C ASN A 240 11.66 6.84 16.34
N GLY A 241 12.19 7.13 15.14
CA GLY A 241 13.00 6.20 14.38
C GLY A 241 12.20 5.07 13.73
N LEU A 242 12.86 3.98 13.37
CA LEU A 242 12.20 2.80 12.86
C LEU A 242 11.57 1.98 13.98
N ALA A 243 10.39 1.42 13.73
CA ALA A 243 9.78 0.40 14.57
C ALA A 243 9.77 -0.97 13.84
N CYS A 244 10.16 -2.00 14.59
CA CYS A 244 10.11 -3.40 14.18
C CYS A 244 8.76 -3.97 14.58
N HIS A 245 8.10 -4.67 13.66
CA HIS A 245 6.80 -5.31 13.89
C HIS A 245 6.87 -6.77 13.50
N VAL A 246 6.21 -7.61 14.29
CA VAL A 246 5.91 -9.01 13.95
C VAL A 246 4.42 -9.22 14.17
N VAL A 247 3.74 -9.78 13.18
CA VAL A 247 2.29 -10.01 13.20
C VAL A 247 2.01 -11.49 13.04
N ASN A 248 1.16 -12.00 13.92
CA ASN A 248 0.60 -13.33 13.85
C ASN A 248 -0.93 -13.26 13.72
N ASP A 249 -1.43 -13.35 12.50
CA ASP A 249 -2.88 -13.42 12.22
C ASP A 249 -3.40 -14.87 12.12
N SER A 250 -2.52 -15.87 12.40
CA SER A 250 -2.92 -17.27 12.43
C SER A 250 -3.64 -17.63 13.74
N ALA A 251 -4.38 -18.76 13.71
CA ALA A 251 -5.06 -19.31 14.89
C ALA A 251 -4.13 -20.07 15.85
N GLN A 252 -2.82 -20.06 15.61
CA GLN A 252 -1.83 -20.80 16.40
C GLN A 252 -0.75 -19.86 16.93
N THR A 253 -0.19 -20.21 18.08
CA THR A 253 1.01 -19.55 18.60
C THR A 253 2.18 -19.80 17.65
N MET A 254 2.93 -18.76 17.31
CA MET A 254 4.17 -18.88 16.56
C MET A 254 5.39 -18.59 17.43
N ARG A 255 6.47 -19.33 17.20
CA ARG A 255 7.77 -19.18 17.86
C ARG A 255 8.84 -19.01 16.80
N GLY A 256 9.89 -18.24 17.12
CA GLY A 256 10.99 -18.05 16.19
C GLY A 256 11.98 -17.00 16.66
N THR A 257 12.85 -16.61 15.75
CA THR A 257 13.88 -15.61 15.97
C THR A 257 13.64 -14.41 15.06
N LEU A 258 13.59 -13.22 15.65
CA LEU A 258 13.59 -11.95 14.94
C LEU A 258 15.03 -11.43 14.86
N THR A 259 15.50 -11.11 13.66
CA THR A 259 16.83 -10.54 13.43
C THR A 259 16.70 -9.19 12.73
N LEU A 260 17.21 -8.14 13.37
CA LEU A 260 17.39 -6.81 12.77
C LEU A 260 18.84 -6.65 12.34
N ARG A 261 19.06 -6.24 11.08
CA ARG A 261 20.37 -5.88 10.52
C ARG A 261 20.34 -4.47 9.98
N LEU A 262 21.36 -3.69 10.33
CA LEU A 262 21.61 -2.39 9.73
C LEU A 262 22.81 -2.52 8.79
N LEU A 263 22.60 -2.26 7.51
CA LEU A 263 23.55 -2.57 6.45
C LEU A 263 24.06 -1.31 5.78
N ARG A 264 25.37 -1.26 5.58
CA ARG A 264 26.04 -0.28 4.71
C ARG A 264 26.44 -0.97 3.42
N LEU A 265 25.94 -0.43 2.31
CA LEU A 265 26.27 -0.97 1.00
C LEU A 265 27.77 -0.74 0.63
N PRO A 266 28.41 -1.65 -0.13
CA PRO A 266 27.78 -2.79 -0.79
C PRO A 266 27.52 -4.02 0.11
N SER A 267 28.22 -4.21 1.26
CA SER A 267 28.14 -5.50 1.96
C SER A 267 28.56 -5.49 3.44
N SER A 268 28.62 -4.34 4.14
CA SER A 268 29.00 -4.33 5.55
C SER A 268 27.81 -4.21 6.49
N THR A 269 27.79 -5.02 7.55
CA THR A 269 26.83 -4.93 8.65
C THR A 269 27.34 -3.91 9.67
N THR A 270 26.59 -2.85 9.92
CA THR A 270 26.90 -1.84 10.93
C THR A 270 26.43 -2.28 12.32
N ALA A 271 25.26 -2.91 12.39
CA ALA A 271 24.72 -3.48 13.62
C ALA A 271 23.83 -4.68 13.29
N GLU A 272 23.81 -5.65 14.19
CA GLU A 272 22.92 -6.82 14.13
C GLU A 272 22.47 -7.19 15.53
N VAL A 273 21.19 -7.53 15.67
CA VAL A 273 20.61 -8.06 16.89
C VAL A 273 19.59 -9.13 16.56
N SER A 274 19.60 -10.21 17.31
CA SER A 274 18.61 -11.29 17.22
C SER A 274 17.98 -11.53 18.58
N LEU A 275 16.65 -11.77 18.59
CA LEU A 275 15.91 -12.09 19.80
C LEU A 275 14.90 -13.20 19.54
N PRO A 276 14.74 -14.15 20.46
CA PRO A 276 13.68 -15.12 20.40
C PRO A 276 12.34 -14.45 20.73
N LEU A 277 11.29 -14.78 20.00
CA LEU A 277 9.94 -14.30 20.26
C LEU A 277 8.94 -15.45 20.22
N GLU A 278 7.94 -15.33 21.08
CA GLU A 278 6.74 -16.14 21.05
C GLU A 278 5.53 -15.23 20.93
N LEU A 279 4.70 -15.42 19.91
CA LEU A 279 3.49 -14.64 19.66
C LEU A 279 2.26 -15.57 19.71
N ALA A 280 1.30 -15.23 20.57
CA ALA A 280 0.02 -15.91 20.63
C ALA A 280 -0.74 -15.78 19.30
N ALA A 281 -1.75 -16.63 19.11
CA ALA A 281 -2.70 -16.48 17.99
C ALA A 281 -3.30 -15.06 17.96
N HIS A 282 -3.48 -14.52 16.75
CA HIS A 282 -4.09 -13.21 16.51
C HIS A 282 -3.46 -12.06 17.33
N SER A 283 -2.12 -12.07 17.45
CA SER A 283 -1.38 -11.07 18.22
C SER A 283 -0.33 -10.35 17.40
N LYS A 284 0.14 -9.21 17.93
CA LYS A 284 1.13 -8.36 17.30
C LYS A 284 2.20 -7.99 18.32
N TRP A 285 3.46 -7.98 17.89
CA TRP A 285 4.59 -7.48 18.67
C TRP A 285 5.18 -6.26 17.97
N GLN A 286 5.62 -5.29 18.77
CA GLN A 286 6.26 -4.07 18.29
C GLN A 286 7.36 -3.64 19.26
N GLN A 287 8.48 -3.19 18.71
CA GLN A 287 9.57 -2.55 19.45
C GLN A 287 10.29 -1.53 18.57
N ARG A 288 10.75 -0.44 19.14
CA ARG A 288 11.62 0.50 18.43
C ARG A 288 12.94 -0.19 18.06
N ALA A 289 13.43 0.06 16.86
CA ALA A 289 14.65 -0.56 16.36
C ALA A 289 15.89 -0.15 17.17
N ASP A 290 15.97 1.12 17.59
CA ASP A 290 17.07 1.63 18.44
C ASP A 290 17.07 1.03 19.85
N ALA A 291 15.90 0.68 20.40
CA ALA A 291 15.77 0.03 21.70
C ALA A 291 16.20 -1.45 21.70
N LEU A 292 16.35 -2.05 20.53
CA LEU A 292 16.91 -3.40 20.38
C LEU A 292 18.45 -3.39 20.39
N LEU A 293 19.07 -2.24 20.15
CA LEU A 293 20.52 -2.10 20.06
C LEU A 293 21.12 -1.74 21.42
N PRO A 294 22.37 -2.12 21.72
CA PRO A 294 22.99 -1.83 22.99
C PRO A 294 23.43 -0.36 23.17
N TYR A 295 23.27 0.45 22.14
CA TYR A 295 23.58 1.88 22.11
C TYR A 295 22.61 2.62 21.18
N PHE A 296 22.46 3.94 21.39
CA PHE A 296 21.62 4.76 20.52
C PHE A 296 22.18 4.78 19.09
N MET A 297 21.28 4.55 18.14
CA MET A 297 21.53 4.72 16.71
C MET A 297 20.31 5.37 16.04
N ASP A 298 20.53 6.43 15.25
CA ASP A 298 19.47 7.06 14.48
C ASP A 298 19.07 6.14 13.30
N THR A 299 18.16 5.20 13.59
CA THR A 299 17.79 4.13 12.66
C THR A 299 17.00 4.62 11.45
N ALA A 300 16.35 5.80 11.53
CA ALA A 300 15.59 6.42 10.43
C ALA A 300 16.30 7.64 9.83
N TYR A 301 17.50 7.97 10.31
CA TYR A 301 18.19 9.22 9.96
C TYR A 301 17.32 10.48 10.21
N ALA A 302 16.47 10.41 11.23
CA ALA A 302 15.51 11.46 11.57
C ALA A 302 16.18 12.73 12.09
N TYR A 303 17.26 12.61 12.83
CA TYR A 303 18.01 13.72 13.42
C TYR A 303 19.02 14.35 12.45
N ARG A 304 19.38 13.66 11.37
CA ARG A 304 20.32 14.14 10.34
C ARG A 304 21.66 14.59 10.90
N PHE A 305 22.11 13.98 11.99
CA PHE A 305 23.35 14.31 12.65
C PHE A 305 24.49 13.42 12.15
N GLY A 306 25.44 14.04 11.46
CA GLY A 306 26.56 13.32 10.85
C GLY A 306 26.18 12.55 9.57
N PRO A 307 27.09 11.70 9.08
CA PRO A 307 26.81 10.87 7.90
C PRO A 307 25.84 9.73 8.25
N VAL A 308 25.08 9.27 7.26
CA VAL A 308 24.20 8.11 7.40
C VAL A 308 25.00 6.89 7.82
N SER A 309 24.62 6.26 8.92
CA SER A 309 25.32 5.10 9.48
C SER A 309 25.07 3.82 8.68
N HIS A 310 23.91 3.69 8.02
CA HIS A 310 23.49 2.55 7.22
C HIS A 310 22.51 3.01 6.13
N GLN A 311 22.48 2.33 4.99
CA GLN A 311 21.55 2.60 3.90
C GLN A 311 20.31 1.71 3.94
N VAL A 312 20.43 0.51 4.54
CA VAL A 312 19.32 -0.45 4.61
C VAL A 312 19.17 -0.94 6.04
N ALA A 313 17.95 -0.91 6.56
CA ALA A 313 17.55 -1.70 7.71
C ALA A 313 16.76 -2.92 7.20
N ALA A 314 17.17 -4.11 7.60
CA ALA A 314 16.54 -5.37 7.21
C ALA A 314 16.05 -6.11 8.46
N LEU A 315 14.79 -6.49 8.47
CA LEU A 315 14.16 -7.26 9.53
C LEU A 315 13.76 -8.62 8.99
N HIS A 316 14.18 -9.70 9.65
CA HIS A 316 13.88 -11.06 9.27
C HIS A 316 13.21 -11.80 10.42
N TRP A 317 12.12 -12.50 10.12
CA TRP A 317 11.49 -13.46 11.02
C TRP A 317 11.74 -14.86 10.52
N GLN A 318 12.35 -15.68 11.35
CA GLN A 318 12.59 -17.10 11.08
C GLN A 318 11.83 -17.93 12.10
N ALA A 319 10.81 -18.67 11.64
CA ALA A 319 10.05 -19.55 12.50
C ALA A 319 10.92 -20.71 13.01
N GLU A 320 10.59 -21.23 14.19
CA GLU A 320 11.28 -22.38 14.78
C GLU A 320 11.17 -23.60 13.87
N GLY A 321 12.31 -24.20 13.55
CA GLY A 321 12.39 -25.34 12.63
C GLY A 321 12.56 -25.00 11.15
N ASP A 322 12.41 -23.73 10.76
CA ASP A 322 12.59 -23.31 9.38
C ASP A 322 14.07 -23.06 9.06
N SER A 323 14.49 -23.45 7.85
CA SER A 323 15.86 -23.22 7.36
C SER A 323 16.08 -21.82 6.74
N ALA A 324 15.00 -21.08 6.47
CA ALA A 324 15.02 -19.75 5.87
C ALA A 324 14.01 -18.81 6.54
N PRO A 325 14.20 -17.48 6.45
CA PRO A 325 13.23 -16.54 6.98
C PRO A 325 11.84 -16.72 6.34
N ALA A 326 10.81 -16.83 7.20
CA ALA A 326 9.40 -16.91 6.78
C ALA A 326 8.86 -15.56 6.35
N ALA A 327 9.40 -14.46 6.92
CA ALA A 327 9.03 -13.09 6.54
C ALA A 327 10.23 -12.15 6.63
N ALA A 328 10.24 -11.12 5.80
CA ALA A 328 11.25 -10.08 5.79
C ALA A 328 10.65 -8.71 5.48
N GLY A 329 11.21 -7.67 6.12
CA GLY A 329 10.89 -6.28 5.88
C GLY A 329 12.16 -5.44 5.69
N PHE A 330 12.06 -4.38 4.91
CA PHE A 330 13.19 -3.49 4.61
C PHE A 330 12.78 -2.04 4.75
N ALA A 331 13.71 -1.21 5.25
CA ALA A 331 13.59 0.24 5.24
C ALA A 331 14.89 0.86 4.69
N PHE A 332 14.74 2.04 4.07
CA PHE A 332 15.83 2.76 3.40
C PHE A 332 15.93 4.19 3.96
N PRO A 333 16.55 4.38 5.12
CA PRO A 333 16.55 5.67 5.84
C PRO A 333 17.16 6.83 5.05
N ALA A 334 18.11 6.53 4.17
CA ALA A 334 18.75 7.52 3.29
C ALA A 334 18.02 7.70 1.94
N GLY A 335 16.84 7.12 1.80
CA GLY A 335 16.14 7.01 0.53
C GLY A 335 16.68 5.85 -0.33
N HIS A 336 16.04 5.61 -1.46
CA HIS A 336 16.47 4.58 -2.40
C HIS A 336 17.65 5.09 -3.24
N VAL A 337 18.86 4.76 -2.82
CA VAL A 337 20.05 5.01 -3.64
C VAL A 337 20.05 4.03 -4.79
N LEU A 338 19.69 4.51 -5.98
CA LEU A 338 19.87 3.73 -7.20
C LEU A 338 21.38 3.72 -7.52
N PRO A 339 21.99 2.56 -7.85
CA PRO A 339 23.37 2.53 -8.28
C PRO A 339 23.58 3.53 -9.42
N ALA A 340 24.64 4.33 -9.35
CA ALA A 340 25.08 5.11 -10.50
C ALA A 340 25.30 4.16 -11.67
N GLU A 341 24.78 4.51 -12.83
CA GLU A 341 25.03 3.73 -14.04
C GLU A 341 26.54 3.60 -14.22
N SER A 342 27.05 2.39 -14.23
CA SER A 342 28.36 2.13 -14.79
C SER A 342 28.20 2.37 -16.30
N HIS A 343 28.50 3.57 -16.77
CA HIS A 343 28.73 3.77 -18.17
C HIS A 343 29.93 2.89 -18.51
N ALA A 344 29.64 1.71 -19.06
CA ALA A 344 30.63 0.92 -19.73
C ALA A 344 31.10 1.76 -20.90
N SER A 345 32.31 2.32 -20.80
CA SER A 345 33.04 3.00 -21.84
C SER A 345 33.48 1.98 -22.92
#